data_73359f6ada04f9c22ceb3f9b2ea1ee3b
#
_entry.id   73359f6ada04f9c22ceb3f9b2ea1ee3b
#
_cell.length_a   1.000
_cell.length_b   1.000
_cell.length_c   1.000
_cell.angle_alpha   90.00
_cell.angle_beta   90.00
_cell.angle_gamma   90.00
#
_symmetry.space_group_name_H-M   'P 1'
#
loop_
_entity.id
_entity.type
_entity.pdbx_description
1 polymer ?
#
loop_
_entity_poly.entity_id
_entity_poly.type
_entity_poly.pdbx_seq_one_letter_code
_entity_poly.pdbx_strand_id
1 'polypeptide(L)'
;MDENTQAINEYLQDVPCLSEDEYEDLFGLKQRVQELRAIRSDAFDAIDNLKQQLELAQNQFDNINQSLRSTNQQFELKFRELMAKYGVNGGNISVADSAPHYITTN
;
A
#
# COMPACT_ATOMS: atom_id res chain seq x y z
N MET A 1 62.33 4.32 13.12
CA MET A 1 61.04 4.73 13.66
C MET A 1 61.17 6.13 14.19
N ASP A 2 60.20 6.97 13.88
CA ASP A 2 60.21 8.29 14.46
C ASP A 2 59.78 8.22 15.93
N GLU A 3 60.16 9.21 16.73
CA GLU A 3 59.91 9.25 18.18
C GLU A 3 58.41 9.18 18.55
N ASN A 4 57.53 9.72 17.70
CA ASN A 4 56.09 9.73 17.94
C ASN A 4 55.49 8.33 17.76
N THR A 5 55.92 7.56 16.80
CA THR A 5 55.48 6.19 16.58
C THR A 5 55.91 5.29 17.71
N GLN A 6 57.14 5.49 18.20
CA GLN A 6 57.66 4.72 19.36
C GLN A 6 56.91 5.04 20.63
N ALA A 7 56.62 6.30 20.94
CA ALA A 7 55.86 6.72 22.10
C ALA A 7 54.39 6.18 22.04
N ILE A 8 53.76 6.17 20.90
CA ILE A 8 52.42 5.59 20.70
C ILE A 8 52.44 4.10 20.94
N ASN A 9 53.45 3.38 20.44
CA ASN A 9 53.59 1.95 20.65
C ASN A 9 53.79 1.60 22.15
N GLU A 10 54.62 2.38 22.86
CA GLU A 10 54.81 2.20 24.29
C GLU A 10 53.51 2.45 25.07
N TYR A 11 52.76 3.47 24.73
CA TYR A 11 51.49 3.80 25.35
C TYR A 11 50.46 2.68 25.15
N LEU A 12 50.42 2.08 23.95
CA LEU A 12 49.45 1.05 23.60
C LEU A 12 49.80 -0.35 24.06
N GLN A 13 51.02 -0.57 24.63
CA GLN A 13 51.47 -1.88 25.12
C GLN A 13 50.55 -2.45 26.20
N ASP A 14 49.98 -1.61 27.05
CA ASP A 14 49.10 -1.99 28.15
C ASP A 14 47.62 -1.98 27.77
N VAL A 15 47.29 -1.60 26.55
CA VAL A 15 45.90 -1.58 26.05
C VAL A 15 45.56 -2.96 25.51
N PRO A 16 44.46 -3.57 25.97
CA PRO A 16 44.01 -4.84 25.41
C PRO A 16 43.78 -4.73 23.91
N CYS A 17 44.27 -5.72 23.15
CA CYS A 17 44.09 -5.79 21.71
C CYS A 17 43.36 -7.07 21.38
N LEU A 18 42.47 -6.97 20.40
CA LEU A 18 41.79 -8.13 19.86
C LEU A 18 42.77 -8.96 19.01
N SER A 19 42.60 -10.28 19.00
CA SER A 19 43.24 -11.15 18.04
C SER A 19 42.66 -10.89 16.66
N GLU A 20 43.35 -11.33 15.59
CA GLU A 20 42.82 -11.21 14.24
C GLU A 20 41.48 -11.94 14.07
N ASP A 21 41.36 -13.14 14.65
CA ASP A 21 40.13 -13.93 14.58
C ASP A 21 38.98 -13.21 15.28
N GLU A 22 39.23 -12.66 16.46
CA GLU A 22 38.24 -11.89 17.21
C GLU A 22 37.81 -10.64 16.43
N TYR A 23 38.73 -9.95 15.80
CA TYR A 23 38.46 -8.78 14.99
C TYR A 23 37.62 -9.16 13.77
N GLU A 24 37.98 -10.23 13.05
CA GLU A 24 37.25 -10.69 11.87
C GLU A 24 35.83 -11.07 12.22
N ASP A 25 35.60 -11.78 13.31
CA ASP A 25 34.28 -12.16 13.82
C ASP A 25 33.45 -10.91 14.12
N LEU A 26 34.04 -9.97 14.87
CA LEU A 26 33.37 -8.73 15.22
C LEU A 26 33.03 -7.88 13.99
N PHE A 27 33.96 -7.76 13.06
CA PHE A 27 33.79 -7.01 11.82
C PHE A 27 32.72 -7.64 10.93
N GLY A 28 32.71 -8.97 10.83
CA GLY A 28 31.68 -9.71 10.10
C GLY A 28 30.30 -9.47 10.66
N LEU A 29 30.17 -9.49 11.99
CA LEU A 29 28.90 -9.20 12.66
C LEU A 29 28.47 -7.74 12.45
N LYS A 30 29.41 -6.82 12.51
CA LYS A 30 29.14 -5.40 12.25
C LYS A 30 28.60 -5.19 10.84
N GLN A 31 29.21 -5.82 9.85
CA GLN A 31 28.72 -5.76 8.47
C GLN A 31 27.31 -6.35 8.34
N ARG A 32 27.06 -7.49 9.00
CA ARG A 32 25.75 -8.11 8.99
C ARG A 32 24.68 -7.21 9.62
N VAL A 33 25.02 -6.53 10.70
CA VAL A 33 24.13 -5.55 11.34
C VAL A 33 23.78 -4.43 10.36
N GLN A 34 24.77 -3.91 9.64
CA GLN A 34 24.55 -2.85 8.65
C GLN A 34 23.69 -3.31 7.50
N GLU A 35 23.92 -4.52 6.98
CA GLU A 35 23.10 -5.12 5.93
C GLU A 35 21.63 -5.29 6.38
N LEU A 36 21.44 -5.82 7.58
CA LEU A 36 20.11 -6.04 8.14
C LEU A 36 19.38 -4.71 8.40
N ARG A 37 20.09 -3.67 8.82
CA ARG A 37 19.50 -2.33 8.96
C ARG A 37 19.02 -1.77 7.62
N ALA A 38 19.81 -1.96 6.57
CA ALA A 38 19.44 -1.53 5.21
C ALA A 38 18.21 -2.29 4.73
N ILE A 39 18.18 -3.61 4.90
CA ILE A 39 17.03 -4.46 4.53
C ILE A 39 15.78 -4.03 5.31
N ARG A 40 15.93 -3.75 6.60
CA ARG A 40 14.81 -3.28 7.45
C ARG A 40 14.27 -1.95 6.95
N SER A 41 15.15 -1.03 6.59
CA SER A 41 14.75 0.28 6.05
C SER A 41 13.97 0.13 4.75
N ASP A 42 14.45 -0.71 3.84
CA ASP A 42 13.77 -0.99 2.57
C ASP A 42 12.39 -1.63 2.80
N ALA A 43 12.32 -2.57 3.74
CA ALA A 43 11.05 -3.21 4.09
C ALA A 43 10.06 -2.21 4.68
N PHE A 44 10.54 -1.29 5.51
CA PHE A 44 9.71 -0.23 6.09
C PHE A 44 9.14 0.69 5.00
N ASP A 45 9.99 1.10 4.05
CA ASP A 45 9.56 1.93 2.92
C ASP A 45 8.53 1.22 2.05
N ALA A 46 8.71 -0.09 1.84
CA ALA A 46 7.74 -0.90 1.10
C ALA A 46 6.38 -0.97 1.81
N ILE A 47 6.39 -1.12 3.13
CA ILE A 47 5.16 -1.12 3.94
C ILE A 47 4.45 0.22 3.84
N ASP A 48 5.19 1.32 3.97
CA ASP A 48 4.64 2.67 3.87
C ASP A 48 3.99 2.91 2.50
N ASN A 49 4.65 2.48 1.45
CA ASN A 49 4.14 2.55 0.08
C ASN A 49 2.84 1.76 -0.09
N LEU A 50 2.79 0.54 0.44
CA LEU A 50 1.58 -0.30 0.41
C LEU A 50 0.43 0.32 1.20
N LYS A 51 0.71 0.95 2.33
CA LYS A 51 -0.30 1.67 3.12
C LYS A 51 -0.91 2.82 2.33
N GLN A 52 -0.08 3.59 1.61
CA GLN A 52 -0.55 4.68 0.76
C GLN A 52 -1.42 4.17 -0.38
N GLN A 53 -1.03 3.08 -1.03
CA GLN A 53 -1.80 2.44 -2.10
C GLN A 53 -3.15 1.92 -1.58
N LEU A 54 -3.15 1.33 -0.38
CA LEU A 54 -4.39 0.85 0.24
C LEU A 54 -5.34 2.01 0.55
N GLU A 55 -4.83 3.11 1.08
CA GLU A 55 -5.63 4.30 1.37
C GLU A 55 -6.27 4.87 0.11
N LEU A 56 -5.50 4.98 -0.98
CA LEU A 56 -6.02 5.41 -2.27
C LEU A 56 -7.13 4.48 -2.78
N ALA A 57 -6.90 3.18 -2.68
CA ALA A 57 -7.89 2.18 -3.12
C ALA A 57 -9.18 2.27 -2.29
N GLN A 58 -9.07 2.47 -0.99
CA GLN A 58 -10.23 2.66 -0.10
C GLN A 58 -11.02 3.92 -0.47
N ASN A 59 -10.33 5.02 -0.73
CA ASN A 59 -10.96 6.26 -1.16
C ASN A 59 -11.69 6.10 -2.49
N GLN A 60 -11.09 5.40 -3.44
CA GLN A 60 -11.72 5.08 -4.72
C GLN A 60 -12.97 4.22 -4.54
N PHE A 61 -12.89 3.22 -3.67
CA PHE A 61 -14.03 2.35 -3.34
C PHE A 61 -15.18 3.15 -2.75
N ASP A 62 -14.90 4.04 -1.79
CA ASP A 62 -15.92 4.88 -1.17
C ASP A 62 -16.57 5.81 -2.19
N ASN A 63 -15.79 6.40 -3.09
CA ASN A 63 -16.31 7.26 -4.15
C ASN A 63 -17.20 6.48 -5.12
N ILE A 64 -16.81 5.27 -5.49
CA ILE A 64 -17.61 4.39 -6.35
C ILE A 64 -18.92 4.03 -5.66
N ASN A 65 -18.88 3.70 -4.36
CA ASN A 65 -20.08 3.39 -3.59
C ASN A 65 -21.07 4.57 -3.54
N GLN A 66 -20.56 5.79 -3.34
CA GLN A 66 -21.39 6.99 -3.36
C GLN A 66 -22.04 7.19 -4.74
N SER A 67 -21.25 7.03 -5.79
CA SER A 67 -21.75 7.15 -7.15
C SER A 67 -22.81 6.10 -7.46
N LEU A 68 -22.58 4.87 -6.99
CA LEU A 68 -23.53 3.77 -7.16
C LEU A 68 -24.86 4.06 -6.45
N ARG A 69 -24.83 4.53 -5.22
CA ARG A 69 -26.04 4.91 -4.47
C ARG A 69 -26.80 6.02 -5.16
N SER A 70 -26.09 7.07 -5.57
CA SER A 70 -26.70 8.21 -6.25
C SER A 70 -27.34 7.79 -7.59
N THR A 71 -26.64 6.97 -8.35
CA THR A 71 -27.13 6.48 -9.65
C THR A 71 -28.31 5.56 -9.46
N ASN A 72 -28.30 4.68 -8.44
CA ASN A 72 -29.44 3.83 -8.13
C ASN A 72 -30.68 4.63 -7.73
N GLN A 73 -30.51 5.69 -6.94
CA GLN A 73 -31.61 6.58 -6.58
C GLN A 73 -32.19 7.27 -7.83
N GLN A 74 -31.35 7.76 -8.71
CA GLN A 74 -31.77 8.37 -9.97
C GLN A 74 -32.50 7.35 -10.85
N PHE A 75 -31.99 6.14 -10.93
CA PHE A 75 -32.64 5.06 -11.65
C PHE A 75 -34.03 4.74 -11.11
N GLU A 76 -34.15 4.56 -9.79
CA GLU A 76 -35.43 4.25 -9.14
C GLU A 76 -36.46 5.36 -9.35
N LEU A 77 -36.04 6.62 -9.19
CA LEU A 77 -36.93 7.75 -9.39
C LEU A 77 -37.41 7.83 -10.83
N LYS A 78 -36.50 7.68 -11.78
CA LYS A 78 -36.81 7.70 -13.21
C LYS A 78 -37.70 6.53 -13.58
N PHE A 79 -37.40 5.35 -13.04
CA PHE A 79 -38.21 4.15 -13.29
C PHE A 79 -39.64 4.32 -12.80
N ARG A 80 -39.82 4.82 -11.59
CA ARG A 80 -41.15 5.09 -11.02
C ARG A 80 -41.91 6.13 -11.81
N GLU A 81 -41.23 7.19 -12.22
CA GLU A 81 -41.80 8.26 -13.06
C GLU A 81 -42.32 7.70 -14.40
N LEU A 82 -41.53 6.86 -15.04
CA LEU A 82 -41.92 6.24 -16.30
C LEU A 82 -43.05 5.23 -16.13
N MET A 83 -43.02 4.43 -15.07
CA MET A 83 -44.10 3.49 -14.77
C MET A 83 -45.42 4.22 -14.51
N ALA A 84 -45.38 5.33 -13.77
CA ALA A 84 -46.53 6.17 -13.49
C ALA A 84 -47.06 6.80 -14.79
N LYS A 85 -46.15 7.26 -15.65
CA LYS A 85 -46.51 7.85 -16.95
C LYS A 85 -47.29 6.88 -17.83
N TYR A 86 -46.93 5.61 -17.84
CA TYR A 86 -47.56 4.59 -18.65
C TYR A 86 -48.63 3.79 -17.91
N GLY A 87 -48.95 4.17 -16.66
CA GLY A 87 -50.00 3.56 -15.87
C GLY A 87 -49.71 2.10 -15.45
N VAL A 88 -48.43 1.73 -15.32
CA VAL A 88 -48.02 0.38 -14.98
C VAL A 88 -47.40 0.36 -13.57
N ASN A 89 -47.90 -0.54 -12.74
CA ASN A 89 -47.32 -0.79 -11.42
C ASN A 89 -46.58 -2.12 -11.41
N GLY A 90 -45.28 -2.06 -11.03
CA GLY A 90 -44.49 -3.28 -10.89
C GLY A 90 -44.08 -3.94 -12.19
N GLY A 91 -43.79 -3.14 -13.22
CA GLY A 91 -43.27 -3.66 -14.46
C GLY A 91 -41.75 -3.64 -14.55
N ASN A 92 -41.25 -4.14 -15.64
CA ASN A 92 -39.83 -4.12 -15.98
C ASN A 92 -39.65 -3.60 -17.39
N ILE A 93 -38.47 -3.05 -17.70
CA ILE A 93 -38.18 -2.56 -19.05
C ILE A 93 -37.26 -3.55 -19.73
N SER A 94 -37.56 -3.87 -20.99
CA SER A 94 -36.68 -4.70 -21.80
C SER A 94 -35.34 -4.02 -22.03
N VAL A 95 -34.25 -4.74 -21.72
CA VAL A 95 -32.87 -4.26 -21.80
C VAL A 95 -32.21 -4.75 -23.09
N ALA A 96 -32.98 -4.88 -24.19
CA ALA A 96 -32.39 -5.25 -25.47
C ALA A 96 -31.50 -4.12 -26.00
N ASP A 97 -30.42 -4.50 -26.69
CA ASP A 97 -29.45 -3.54 -27.24
C ASP A 97 -30.03 -2.66 -28.35
N SER A 98 -31.19 -3.00 -28.89
CA SER A 98 -31.85 -2.23 -29.94
C SER A 98 -33.32 -1.97 -29.59
N ALA A 99 -33.80 -0.81 -30.05
CA ALA A 99 -35.23 -0.45 -29.93
C ALA A 99 -36.09 -1.40 -30.78
N PRO A 100 -37.35 -1.65 -30.40
CA PRO A 100 -38.11 -1.01 -29.34
C PRO A 100 -37.87 -1.66 -27.97
N HIS A 101 -37.93 -0.84 -26.92
CA HIS A 101 -37.81 -1.31 -25.52
C HIS A 101 -39.22 -1.35 -24.91
N TYR A 102 -39.73 -2.53 -24.69
CA TYR A 102 -41.08 -2.71 -24.16
C TYR A 102 -41.10 -2.74 -22.63
N ILE A 103 -42.18 -2.21 -22.06
CA ILE A 103 -42.48 -2.39 -20.64
C ILE A 103 -43.13 -3.75 -20.49
N THR A 104 -42.53 -4.61 -19.68
CA THR A 104 -43.09 -5.92 -19.37
C THR A 104 -43.73 -5.92 -18.01
N THR A 105 -44.87 -6.51 -17.86
CA THR A 105 -45.55 -6.71 -16.57
C THR A 105 -45.28 -8.12 -16.05
N ASN A 106 -45.03 -8.22 -14.76
CA ASN A 106 -44.82 -9.51 -14.11
C ASN A 106 -46.13 -10.26 -13.93
#